data_83a31b60040cd72c6c1c6764abc638af
#
_entry.id   83a31b60040cd72c6c1c6764abc638af
#
_cell.length_a   1.000
_cell.length_b   1.000
_cell.length_c   1.000
_cell.angle_alpha   90.00
_cell.angle_beta   90.00
_cell.angle_gamma   90.00
#
_symmetry.space_group_name_H-M   'P 1'
#
loop_
_entity.id
_entity.type
_entity.pdbx_description
1 polymer ?
#
loop_
_entity_poly.entity_id
_entity_poly.type
_entity_poly.pdbx_seq_one_letter_code
_entity_poly.pdbx_strand_id
1 'polypeptide(L)'
;LHFNMLSIPNMVLVGGNSRNSGKTTMACNIISKLSSSHEIIGLKVTAIRPGEDEFHGNHDVDETSGFSIFEELNASSHKDTSKMLRAGAHHVFYIRVNEKFIQKALLHFLSTYINKQIIVCESRSLRRLVNPGLFLMMMRLPEEGKTKNDLDTFLSQADEVFYFDENQYVKDQYLSKLHFVNGKFVVL
;
A
#
# COMPACT_ATOMS: atom_id res chain seq x y z
N LEU A 1 -21.92 -2.48 -13.83
CA LEU A 1 -21.58 -1.21 -13.22
C LEU A 1 -20.10 -0.97 -13.43
N HIS A 2 -19.71 -0.10 -14.37
CA HIS A 2 -18.34 0.39 -14.47
C HIS A 2 -18.13 1.34 -13.29
N PHE A 3 -17.47 0.88 -12.24
CA PHE A 3 -16.96 1.78 -11.21
C PHE A 3 -15.81 2.57 -11.84
N ASN A 4 -15.99 3.89 -11.95
CA ASN A 4 -14.87 4.76 -12.30
C ASN A 4 -13.80 4.62 -11.22
N MET A 5 -12.61 4.16 -11.58
CA MET A 5 -11.48 4.07 -10.66
C MET A 5 -11.14 5.47 -10.16
N LEU A 6 -10.92 5.59 -8.85
CA LEU A 6 -10.53 6.86 -8.24
C LEU A 6 -9.07 7.18 -8.58
N SER A 7 -8.82 8.30 -9.23
CA SER A 7 -7.46 8.76 -9.53
C SER A 7 -6.82 9.42 -8.32
N ILE A 8 -5.65 8.91 -7.90
CA ILE A 8 -4.88 9.43 -6.75
C ILE A 8 -3.42 9.59 -7.20
N PRO A 9 -3.10 10.68 -7.92
CA PRO A 9 -1.78 10.86 -8.55
C PRO A 9 -0.62 11.02 -7.54
N ASN A 10 -0.91 11.41 -6.30
CA ASN A 10 0.05 11.51 -5.18
C ASN A 10 0.16 10.21 -4.36
N MET A 11 -0.36 9.09 -4.85
CA MET A 11 -0.25 7.79 -4.18
C MET A 11 0.77 6.90 -4.88
N VAL A 12 1.70 6.32 -4.09
CA VAL A 12 2.41 5.09 -4.45
C VAL A 12 1.66 3.93 -3.83
N LEU A 13 1.24 2.99 -4.65
CA LEU A 13 0.61 1.75 -4.21
C LEU A 13 1.60 0.58 -4.35
N VAL A 14 1.87 -0.12 -3.26
CA VAL A 14 2.73 -1.29 -3.22
C VAL A 14 1.88 -2.53 -3.02
N GLY A 15 1.71 -3.31 -4.08
CA GLY A 15 1.04 -4.60 -4.07
C GLY A 15 2.01 -5.77 -3.98
N GLY A 16 1.48 -6.99 -3.89
CA GLY A 16 2.31 -8.19 -3.93
C GLY A 16 1.49 -9.47 -4.00
N ASN A 17 2.10 -10.54 -4.52
CA ASN A 17 1.42 -11.81 -4.74
C ASN A 17 1.19 -12.63 -3.46
N SER A 18 2.01 -12.42 -2.42
CA SER A 18 1.96 -13.24 -1.20
C SER A 18 2.28 -12.42 0.05
N ARG A 19 2.10 -13.05 1.24
CA ARG A 19 2.73 -12.55 2.48
C ARG A 19 4.24 -12.65 2.33
N ASN A 20 4.97 -11.74 2.99
CA ASN A 20 6.45 -11.70 2.98
C ASN A 20 7.08 -11.57 1.57
N SER A 21 6.36 -10.99 0.60
CA SER A 21 6.92 -10.67 -0.72
C SER A 21 7.75 -9.38 -0.77
N GLY A 22 7.99 -8.73 0.39
CA GLY A 22 8.81 -7.52 0.47
C GLY A 22 8.03 -6.20 0.36
N LYS A 23 6.69 -6.22 0.33
CA LYS A 23 5.85 -5.01 0.23
C LYS A 23 6.19 -3.94 1.26
N THR A 24 6.19 -4.33 2.53
CA THR A 24 6.48 -3.39 3.62
C THR A 24 7.88 -2.82 3.53
N THR A 25 8.87 -3.63 3.16
CA THR A 25 10.25 -3.16 2.93
C THR A 25 10.31 -2.12 1.82
N MET A 26 9.67 -2.39 0.67
CA MET A 26 9.59 -1.44 -0.44
C MET A 26 8.87 -0.14 -0.02
N ALA A 27 7.73 -0.24 0.66
CA ALA A 27 7.02 0.93 1.16
C ALA A 27 7.89 1.77 2.11
N CYS A 28 8.60 1.13 3.05
CA CYS A 28 9.52 1.81 3.96
C CYS A 28 10.68 2.49 3.22
N ASN A 29 11.26 1.85 2.22
CA ASN A 29 12.34 2.43 1.42
C ASN A 29 11.87 3.68 0.64
N ILE A 30 10.65 3.65 0.08
CA ILE A 30 10.05 4.80 -0.60
C ILE A 30 9.80 5.93 0.40
N ILE A 31 9.23 5.63 1.57
CA ILE A 31 9.02 6.61 2.63
C ILE A 31 10.35 7.26 3.01
N SER A 32 11.37 6.46 3.31
CA SER A 32 12.70 6.97 3.68
C SER A 32 13.32 7.84 2.60
N LYS A 33 13.13 7.49 1.33
CA LYS A 33 13.62 8.28 0.18
C LYS A 33 12.96 9.64 0.06
N LEU A 34 11.64 9.71 0.27
CA LEU A 34 10.85 10.92 -0.02
C LEU A 34 10.62 11.81 1.21
N SER A 35 10.73 11.28 2.43
CA SER A 35 10.39 12.00 3.67
C SER A 35 11.30 13.18 3.99
N SER A 36 12.51 13.23 3.42
CA SER A 36 13.42 14.38 3.57
C SER A 36 12.95 15.65 2.87
N SER A 37 12.06 15.53 1.88
CA SER A 37 11.61 16.63 1.06
C SER A 37 10.09 16.74 0.92
N HIS A 38 9.35 15.77 1.42
CA HIS A 38 7.89 15.72 1.31
C HIS A 38 7.27 15.20 2.60
N GLU A 39 6.06 15.69 2.88
CA GLU A 39 5.21 15.13 3.93
C GLU A 39 4.56 13.82 3.45
N ILE A 40 4.84 12.73 4.17
CA ILE A 40 4.44 11.37 3.77
C ILE A 40 3.42 10.81 4.75
N ILE A 41 2.33 10.29 4.20
CA ILE A 41 1.36 9.46 4.92
C ILE A 41 1.61 8.00 4.54
N GLY A 42 1.95 7.19 5.53
CA GLY A 42 1.95 5.72 5.39
C GLY A 42 0.54 5.18 5.52
N LEU A 43 0.13 4.28 4.64
CA LEU A 43 -1.18 3.66 4.68
C LEU A 43 -1.08 2.15 4.49
N LYS A 44 -1.68 1.39 5.41
CA LYS A 44 -1.89 -0.06 5.22
C LYS A 44 -3.39 -0.35 5.13
N VAL A 45 -3.81 -1.04 4.08
CA VAL A 45 -5.22 -1.44 3.91
C VAL A 45 -5.33 -2.95 3.82
N THR A 46 -6.12 -3.52 4.73
CA THR A 46 -6.44 -4.95 4.73
C THR A 46 -7.95 -5.14 4.50
N ALA A 47 -8.28 -5.69 3.35
CA ALA A 47 -9.63 -6.12 3.05
C ALA A 47 -9.87 -7.52 3.64
N ILE A 48 -10.94 -7.66 4.43
CA ILE A 48 -11.38 -8.91 5.03
C ILE A 48 -12.47 -9.50 4.15
N ARG A 49 -12.28 -10.74 3.77
CA ARG A 49 -13.29 -11.53 3.06
C ARG A 49 -14.11 -12.36 4.04
N PRO A 50 -15.33 -12.73 3.70
CA PRO A 50 -16.11 -13.66 4.52
C PRO A 50 -15.31 -14.94 4.83
N GLY A 51 -15.20 -15.28 6.12
CA GLY A 51 -14.44 -16.45 6.59
C GLY A 51 -12.93 -16.23 6.81
N GLU A 52 -12.41 -15.02 6.65
CA GLU A 52 -10.99 -14.68 6.91
C GLU A 52 -10.78 -13.92 8.25
N ASP A 53 -11.82 -13.76 9.07
CA ASP A 53 -11.80 -12.92 10.28
C ASP A 53 -10.74 -13.35 11.33
N GLU A 54 -10.41 -14.64 11.41
CA GLU A 54 -9.48 -15.19 12.40
C GLU A 54 -7.99 -14.85 12.13
N PHE A 55 -7.65 -14.40 10.93
CA PHE A 55 -6.24 -14.26 10.50
C PHE A 55 -5.66 -12.84 10.62
N HIS A 56 -6.44 -11.84 11.06
CA HIS A 56 -6.08 -10.43 10.88
C HIS A 56 -5.89 -9.61 12.17
N GLY A 57 -5.58 -10.23 13.31
CA GLY A 57 -5.22 -9.55 14.57
C GLY A 57 -6.40 -8.96 15.34
N ASN A 58 -6.12 -8.39 16.53
CA ASN A 58 -7.11 -8.03 17.56
C ASN A 58 -7.84 -6.69 17.35
N HIS A 59 -7.89 -6.14 16.12
CA HIS A 59 -8.64 -4.91 15.85
C HIS A 59 -9.94 -5.27 15.16
N ASP A 60 -11.05 -5.11 15.85
CA ASP A 60 -12.38 -5.37 15.29
C ASP A 60 -12.76 -4.32 14.24
N VAL A 61 -13.48 -4.75 13.21
CA VAL A 61 -14.11 -3.85 12.26
C VAL A 61 -15.37 -3.31 12.94
N ASP A 62 -15.58 -1.99 12.90
CA ASP A 62 -16.82 -1.40 13.33
C ASP A 62 -17.97 -1.99 12.51
N GLU A 63 -18.86 -2.72 13.15
CA GLU A 63 -20.00 -3.41 12.53
C GLU A 63 -20.95 -2.44 11.80
N THR A 64 -21.05 -1.22 12.28
CA THR A 64 -21.95 -0.19 11.74
C THR A 64 -21.43 0.40 10.43
N SER A 65 -20.14 0.73 10.38
CA SER A 65 -19.50 1.33 9.20
C SER A 65 -18.96 0.30 8.23
N GLY A 66 -18.62 -0.91 8.72
CA GLY A 66 -17.97 -1.98 7.97
C GLY A 66 -16.47 -1.78 7.76
N PHE A 67 -15.88 -0.79 8.45
CA PHE A 67 -14.43 -0.53 8.46
C PHE A 67 -14.00 0.18 9.74
N SER A 68 -12.71 0.08 10.04
CA SER A 68 -12.07 0.85 11.11
C SER A 68 -10.76 1.45 10.60
N ILE A 69 -10.46 2.66 11.05
CA ILE A 69 -9.23 3.39 10.72
C ILE A 69 -8.48 3.65 12.02
N PHE A 70 -7.25 3.22 12.09
CA PHE A 70 -6.38 3.37 13.25
C PHE A 70 -5.14 4.16 12.86
N GLU A 71 -4.80 5.18 13.61
CA GLU A 71 -3.50 5.84 13.51
C GLU A 71 -2.47 5.06 14.33
N GLU A 72 -1.32 4.75 13.72
CA GLU A 72 -0.22 4.12 14.41
C GLU A 72 0.65 5.16 15.11
N LEU A 73 0.68 5.13 16.43
CA LEU A 73 1.47 6.04 17.25
C LEU A 73 2.73 5.39 17.84
N ASN A 74 2.84 4.06 17.74
CA ASN A 74 3.93 3.31 18.33
C ASN A 74 4.99 2.92 17.28
N ALA A 75 6.11 3.64 17.25
CA ALA A 75 7.23 3.32 16.36
C ALA A 75 8.08 2.12 16.82
N SER A 76 7.95 1.62 18.06
CA SER A 76 8.82 0.59 18.59
C SER A 76 8.38 -0.85 18.34
N SER A 77 7.13 -1.05 17.86
CA SER A 77 6.61 -2.40 17.63
C SER A 77 7.12 -3.03 16.31
N HIS A 78 6.90 -4.34 16.14
CA HIS A 78 7.25 -5.07 14.92
C HIS A 78 6.19 -5.00 13.81
N LYS A 79 5.08 -4.29 14.04
CA LYS A 79 4.01 -4.12 13.06
C LYS A 79 4.52 -3.39 11.81
N ASP A 80 3.92 -3.68 10.67
CA ASP A 80 4.29 -3.04 9.40
C ASP A 80 4.04 -1.52 9.44
N THR A 81 2.97 -1.08 10.10
CA THR A 81 2.68 0.34 10.34
C THR A 81 3.76 1.03 11.19
N SER A 82 4.24 0.37 12.24
CA SER A 82 5.36 0.87 13.05
C SER A 82 6.67 0.97 12.27
N LYS A 83 6.90 0.05 11.32
CA LYS A 83 8.06 0.14 10.41
C LYS A 83 7.97 1.36 9.50
N MET A 84 6.77 1.68 9.00
CA MET A 84 6.54 2.88 8.18
C MET A 84 6.80 4.17 8.97
N LEU A 85 6.38 4.24 10.24
CA LEU A 85 6.74 5.37 11.12
C LEU A 85 8.26 5.51 11.27
N ARG A 86 8.97 4.42 11.56
CA ARG A 86 10.45 4.44 11.68
C ARG A 86 11.14 4.83 10.37
N ALA A 87 10.53 4.55 9.24
CA ALA A 87 11.04 4.93 7.93
C ALA A 87 10.90 6.44 7.62
N GLY A 88 10.18 7.19 8.47
CA GLY A 88 10.05 8.64 8.35
C GLY A 88 8.70 9.11 7.84
N ALA A 89 7.65 8.27 7.83
CA ALA A 89 6.30 8.75 7.59
C ALA A 89 5.86 9.69 8.71
N HIS A 90 5.21 10.82 8.35
CA HIS A 90 4.73 11.82 9.31
C HIS A 90 3.51 11.30 10.09
N HIS A 91 2.63 10.59 9.39
CA HIS A 91 1.53 9.86 9.97
C HIS A 91 1.42 8.50 9.30
N VAL A 92 0.94 7.50 10.04
CA VAL A 92 0.69 6.16 9.49
C VAL A 92 -0.69 5.69 9.92
N PHE A 93 -1.47 5.22 8.95
CA PHE A 93 -2.81 4.70 9.20
C PHE A 93 -2.94 3.23 8.79
N TYR A 94 -3.74 2.51 9.55
CA TYR A 94 -4.18 1.16 9.22
C TYR A 94 -5.69 1.16 9.00
N ILE A 95 -6.12 0.77 7.81
CA ILE A 95 -7.53 0.56 7.49
C ILE A 95 -7.79 -0.94 7.46
N ARG A 96 -8.66 -1.40 8.35
CA ARG A 96 -9.25 -2.73 8.33
C ARG A 96 -10.68 -2.61 7.85
N VAL A 97 -11.05 -3.35 6.80
CA VAL A 97 -12.31 -3.13 6.11
C VAL A 97 -12.89 -4.41 5.53
N ASN A 98 -14.21 -4.61 5.63
CA ASN A 98 -14.90 -5.64 4.87
C ASN A 98 -14.85 -5.28 3.38
N GLU A 99 -14.52 -6.25 2.52
CA GLU A 99 -14.23 -6.02 1.09
C GLU A 99 -15.29 -5.14 0.38
N LYS A 100 -16.56 -5.33 0.71
CA LYS A 100 -17.67 -4.54 0.12
C LYS A 100 -17.69 -3.06 0.49
N PHE A 101 -16.98 -2.65 1.55
CA PHE A 101 -16.93 -1.27 2.04
C PHE A 101 -15.61 -0.57 1.77
N ILE A 102 -14.66 -1.21 1.06
CA ILE A 102 -13.31 -0.67 0.85
C ILE A 102 -13.32 0.71 0.17
N GLN A 103 -14.22 0.95 -0.78
CA GLN A 103 -14.35 2.25 -1.44
C GLN A 103 -14.85 3.32 -0.45
N LYS A 104 -15.84 3.01 0.38
CA LYS A 104 -16.36 3.91 1.41
C LYS A 104 -15.28 4.27 2.42
N ALA A 105 -14.52 3.27 2.90
CA ALA A 105 -13.42 3.48 3.84
C ALA A 105 -12.33 4.38 3.25
N LEU A 106 -11.95 4.14 2.00
CA LEU A 106 -10.94 4.95 1.31
C LEU A 106 -11.40 6.40 1.12
N LEU A 107 -12.63 6.64 0.66
CA LEU A 107 -13.16 7.99 0.48
C LEU A 107 -13.23 8.73 1.82
N HIS A 108 -13.67 8.07 2.89
CA HIS A 108 -13.67 8.65 4.22
C HIS A 108 -12.25 9.00 4.68
N PHE A 109 -11.30 8.11 4.50
CA PHE A 109 -9.89 8.36 4.82
C PHE A 109 -9.34 9.58 4.07
N LEU A 110 -9.52 9.63 2.76
CA LEU A 110 -9.02 10.72 1.94
C LEU A 110 -9.62 12.07 2.32
N SER A 111 -10.93 12.13 2.61
CA SER A 111 -11.60 13.37 3.00
C SER A 111 -11.23 13.86 4.40
N THR A 112 -10.86 12.94 5.31
CA THR A 112 -10.61 13.26 6.72
C THR A 112 -9.15 13.56 7.01
N TYR A 113 -8.22 12.83 6.38
CA TYR A 113 -6.83 12.81 6.79
C TYR A 113 -5.85 13.34 5.72
N ILE A 114 -6.30 13.53 4.47
CA ILE A 114 -5.38 13.87 3.37
C ILE A 114 -5.64 15.28 2.84
N ASN A 115 -4.54 16.05 2.75
CA ASN A 115 -4.54 17.39 2.17
C ASN A 115 -3.30 17.63 1.30
N LYS A 116 -3.00 16.94 0.28
CA LYS A 116 -1.84 17.07 -0.64
C LYS A 116 -0.59 16.27 -0.25
N GLN A 117 -0.53 15.61 0.88
CA GLN A 117 0.61 14.76 1.24
C GLN A 117 0.77 13.63 0.22
N ILE A 118 1.99 13.10 0.11
CA ILE A 118 2.23 11.86 -0.62
C ILE A 118 1.71 10.69 0.24
N ILE A 119 0.98 9.77 -0.38
CA ILE A 119 0.49 8.55 0.25
C ILE A 119 1.35 7.39 -0.22
N VAL A 120 2.01 6.69 0.70
CA VAL A 120 2.67 5.41 0.42
C VAL A 120 1.80 4.31 1.02
N CYS A 121 1.11 3.57 0.15
CA CYS A 121 0.09 2.60 0.53
C CYS A 121 0.54 1.16 0.28
N GLU A 122 0.47 0.32 1.31
CA GLU A 122 0.62 -1.13 1.19
C GLU A 122 -0.76 -1.79 1.06
N SER A 123 -1.16 -2.12 -0.16
CA SER A 123 -2.38 -2.89 -0.45
C SER A 123 -2.44 -3.34 -1.91
N ARG A 124 -2.67 -4.62 -2.17
CA ARG A 124 -2.98 -5.07 -3.53
C ARG A 124 -4.46 -4.83 -3.89
N SER A 125 -5.36 -5.07 -2.94
CA SER A 125 -6.81 -5.00 -3.18
C SER A 125 -7.29 -3.62 -3.63
N LEU A 126 -6.64 -2.54 -3.19
CA LEU A 126 -6.97 -1.18 -3.59
C LEU A 126 -6.79 -0.92 -5.09
N ARG A 127 -5.89 -1.62 -5.78
CA ARG A 127 -5.65 -1.41 -7.22
C ARG A 127 -6.89 -1.65 -8.09
N ARG A 128 -7.86 -2.40 -7.59
CA ARG A 128 -9.16 -2.59 -8.27
C ARG A 128 -10.06 -1.35 -8.24
N LEU A 129 -9.79 -0.41 -7.33
CA LEU A 129 -10.63 0.77 -7.08
C LEU A 129 -9.91 2.08 -7.36
N VAL A 130 -8.58 2.07 -7.34
CA VAL A 130 -7.77 3.28 -7.51
C VAL A 130 -6.83 3.16 -8.71
N ASN A 131 -6.60 4.31 -9.35
CA ASN A 131 -5.52 4.53 -10.28
C ASN A 131 -4.49 5.42 -9.57
N PRO A 132 -3.44 4.83 -8.94
CA PRO A 132 -2.42 5.57 -8.22
C PRO A 132 -1.47 6.28 -9.19
N GLY A 133 -0.69 7.23 -8.70
CA GLY A 133 0.39 7.85 -9.47
C GLY A 133 1.55 6.92 -9.78
N LEU A 134 1.73 5.86 -8.95
CA LEU A 134 2.72 4.81 -9.16
C LEU A 134 2.22 3.50 -8.54
N PHE A 135 2.24 2.41 -9.30
CA PHE A 135 1.88 1.07 -8.82
C PHE A 135 3.06 0.10 -8.95
N LEU A 136 3.56 -0.38 -7.82
CA LEU A 136 4.66 -1.32 -7.76
C LEU A 136 4.17 -2.70 -7.30
N MET A 137 4.61 -3.76 -7.97
CA MET A 137 4.30 -5.14 -7.58
C MET A 137 5.53 -5.85 -7.03
N MET A 138 5.39 -6.37 -5.80
CA MET A 138 6.40 -7.20 -5.15
C MET A 138 6.05 -8.66 -5.32
N MET A 139 6.90 -9.39 -6.02
CA MET A 139 6.70 -10.80 -6.35
C MET A 139 7.62 -11.67 -5.52
N ARG A 140 7.08 -12.75 -5.00
CA ARG A 140 7.84 -13.90 -4.52
C ARG A 140 7.54 -15.06 -5.45
N LEU A 141 8.56 -15.80 -5.88
CA LEU A 141 8.35 -16.98 -6.70
C LEU A 141 7.37 -17.93 -5.96
N PRO A 142 6.31 -18.39 -6.62
CA PRO A 142 5.33 -19.23 -5.97
C PRO A 142 5.97 -20.56 -5.55
N GLU A 143 5.61 -21.04 -4.37
CA GLU A 143 5.67 -22.47 -4.10
C GLU A 143 4.77 -23.16 -5.15
N GLU A 144 5.23 -24.25 -5.74
CA GLU A 144 4.53 -24.95 -6.82
C GLU A 144 3.03 -25.10 -6.51
N GLY A 145 2.18 -24.70 -7.44
CA GLY A 145 0.73 -24.90 -7.40
C GLY A 145 -0.13 -23.78 -6.79
N LYS A 146 0.43 -22.64 -6.37
CA LYS A 146 -0.35 -21.54 -5.75
C LYS A 146 -0.30 -20.24 -6.57
N THR A 147 -0.95 -20.20 -7.72
CA THR A 147 -1.25 -18.95 -8.43
C THR A 147 -2.59 -18.37 -7.96
N LYS A 148 -2.61 -17.07 -7.64
CA LYS A 148 -3.88 -16.38 -7.34
C LYS A 148 -4.53 -15.95 -8.65
N ASN A 149 -5.80 -16.25 -8.83
CA ASN A 149 -6.59 -16.10 -10.06
C ASN A 149 -6.68 -14.67 -10.66
N ASP A 150 -6.11 -13.66 -10.03
CA ASP A 150 -6.17 -12.26 -10.50
C ASP A 150 -4.77 -11.61 -10.63
N LEU A 151 -3.72 -12.42 -10.51
CA LEU A 151 -2.35 -11.93 -10.48
C LEU A 151 -1.96 -11.25 -11.79
N ASP A 152 -2.28 -11.87 -12.93
CA ASP A 152 -1.96 -11.35 -14.27
C ASP A 152 -2.56 -9.96 -14.51
N THR A 153 -3.78 -9.73 -13.99
CA THR A 153 -4.41 -8.41 -14.07
C THR A 153 -3.62 -7.35 -13.31
N PHE A 154 -3.10 -7.66 -12.13
CA PHE A 154 -2.27 -6.70 -11.38
C PHE A 154 -0.91 -6.50 -12.01
N LEU A 155 -0.29 -7.55 -12.53
CA LEU A 155 1.00 -7.46 -13.21
C LEU A 155 0.92 -6.60 -14.47
N SER A 156 -0.15 -6.75 -15.27
CA SER A 156 -0.35 -5.92 -16.48
C SER A 156 -0.62 -4.43 -16.18
N GLN A 157 -0.96 -4.10 -14.95
CA GLN A 157 -1.25 -2.73 -14.50
C GLN A 157 -0.11 -2.12 -13.69
N ALA A 158 0.94 -2.90 -13.36
CA ALA A 158 2.08 -2.42 -12.58
C ALA A 158 3.00 -1.56 -13.45
N ASP A 159 3.44 -0.43 -12.91
CA ASP A 159 4.47 0.40 -13.53
C ASP A 159 5.84 -0.28 -13.42
N GLU A 160 6.07 -1.05 -12.33
CA GLU A 160 7.29 -1.84 -12.15
C GLU A 160 7.00 -3.09 -11.31
N VAL A 161 7.75 -4.17 -11.57
CA VAL A 161 7.64 -5.45 -10.88
C VAL A 161 8.99 -5.84 -10.31
N PHE A 162 9.07 -6.07 -9.00
CA PHE A 162 10.29 -6.49 -8.31
C PHE A 162 10.12 -7.89 -7.73
N TYR A 163 11.15 -8.71 -7.84
CA TYR A 163 11.17 -10.03 -7.22
C TYR A 163 11.83 -9.97 -5.85
N PHE A 164 11.33 -10.75 -4.90
CA PHE A 164 11.85 -10.78 -3.52
C PHE A 164 13.33 -11.15 -3.47
N ASP A 165 13.73 -12.14 -4.28
CA ASP A 165 15.10 -12.65 -4.37
C ASP A 165 15.96 -11.84 -5.36
N GLU A 166 15.41 -10.78 -5.95
CA GLU A 166 16.16 -9.89 -6.82
C GLU A 166 17.24 -9.15 -6.06
N ASN A 167 18.39 -8.94 -6.72
CA ASN A 167 19.48 -8.20 -6.12
C ASN A 167 19.00 -6.85 -5.59
N GLN A 168 19.32 -6.55 -4.32
CA GLN A 168 18.96 -5.28 -3.67
C GLN A 168 19.44 -4.07 -4.49
N TYR A 169 20.52 -4.17 -5.19
CA TYR A 169 21.06 -3.13 -6.07
C TYR A 169 20.05 -2.65 -7.13
N VAL A 170 19.24 -3.54 -7.72
CA VAL A 170 18.21 -3.16 -8.71
C VAL A 170 17.16 -2.29 -8.08
N LYS A 171 16.71 -2.66 -6.87
CA LYS A 171 15.73 -1.88 -6.10
C LYS A 171 16.28 -0.52 -5.68
N ASP A 172 17.51 -0.49 -5.21
CA ASP A 172 18.18 0.75 -4.79
C ASP A 172 18.43 1.69 -5.98
N GLN A 173 18.79 1.14 -7.15
CA GLN A 173 18.95 1.89 -8.38
C GLN A 173 17.61 2.52 -8.83
N TYR A 174 16.52 1.78 -8.78
CA TYR A 174 15.19 2.30 -9.09
C TYR A 174 14.80 3.42 -8.10
N LEU A 175 14.96 3.18 -6.80
CA LEU A 175 14.64 4.14 -5.77
C LEU A 175 15.49 5.42 -5.87
N SER A 176 16.77 5.31 -6.25
CA SER A 176 17.63 6.49 -6.42
C SER A 176 17.10 7.45 -7.49
N LYS A 177 16.40 6.90 -8.50
CA LYS A 177 15.81 7.62 -9.64
C LYS A 177 14.36 8.06 -9.40
N LEU A 178 13.72 7.58 -8.33
CA LEU A 178 12.34 7.92 -8.01
C LEU A 178 12.26 9.34 -7.41
N HIS A 179 11.47 10.19 -8.03
CA HIS A 179 11.19 11.56 -7.59
C HIS A 179 9.70 11.85 -7.63
N PHE A 180 9.28 12.83 -6.83
CA PHE A 180 7.93 13.39 -6.92
C PHE A 180 8.05 14.86 -7.27
N VAL A 181 7.65 15.21 -8.50
CA VAL A 181 7.82 16.54 -9.07
C VAL A 181 6.52 17.00 -9.72
N ASN A 182 6.09 18.21 -9.40
CA ASN A 182 4.86 18.82 -9.95
C ASN A 182 3.61 17.91 -9.79
N GLY A 183 3.49 17.25 -8.65
CA GLY A 183 2.34 16.40 -8.33
C GLY A 183 2.34 15.01 -9.00
N LYS A 184 3.48 14.58 -9.57
CA LYS A 184 3.63 13.30 -10.25
C LYS A 184 4.90 12.56 -9.84
N PHE A 185 4.84 11.23 -9.81
CA PHE A 185 6.01 10.38 -9.68
C PHE A 185 6.72 10.27 -11.03
N VAL A 186 8.05 10.40 -11.01
CA VAL A 186 8.93 10.24 -12.16
C VAL A 186 10.14 9.39 -11.77
N VAL A 187 10.61 8.57 -12.69
CA VAL A 187 11.84 7.77 -12.56
C VAL A 187 12.82 8.28 -13.62
N LEU A 188 13.92 8.91 -13.18
CA LEU A 188 14.89 9.61 -14.03
C LEU A 188 16.19 8.80 -14.22
#